data_a59ab323ebe3eafdd7addb0f53e3abee
#
_entry.id   a59ab323ebe3eafdd7addb0f53e3abee
#
_cell.length_a   1.000
_cell.length_b   1.000
_cell.length_c   1.000
_cell.angle_alpha   90.00
_cell.angle_beta   90.00
_cell.angle_gamma   90.00
#
_symmetry.space_group_name_H-M   'P 1'
#
loop_
_entity.id
_entity.type
_entity.pdbx_description
1 polymer ?
#
loop_
_entity_poly.entity_id
_entity_poly.type
_entity_poly.pdbx_seq_one_letter_code
_entity_poly.pdbx_strand_id
1 'polypeptide(L)'
;GIKDIPYHLMDCGMAGEHLVLKAVELGLGSCWLGWFKEKPLRKLIGAPGNWKLLALIALGWPAADWEPTKRSRMELGKAAFRDDARTPWDGRG
;
A
#
# COMPACT_ATOMS: atom_id res chain seq x y z
N GLY A 1 5.50 22.10 6.82
CA GLY A 1 4.19 22.73 6.86
C GLY A 1 3.20 22.08 5.91
N ILE A 2 1.96 22.46 6.03
CA ILE A 2 0.88 21.90 5.22
C ILE A 2 1.13 22.06 3.72
N LYS A 3 1.74 23.18 3.32
CA LYS A 3 2.01 23.48 1.91
C LYS A 3 3.01 22.54 1.26
N ASP A 4 3.86 21.91 2.05
CA ASP A 4 4.96 21.09 1.54
C ASP A 4 4.63 19.60 1.52
N ILE A 5 3.46 19.22 2.00
CA ILE A 5 3.06 17.82 2.06
C ILE A 5 2.25 17.46 0.82
N PRO A 6 2.72 16.51 -0.01
CA PRO A 6 1.94 16.07 -1.17
C PRO A 6 0.84 15.11 -0.73
N TYR A 7 -0.27 15.63 -0.27
CA TYR A 7 -1.38 14.84 0.25
C TYR A 7 -1.95 13.84 -0.75
N HIS A 8 -1.82 14.10 -2.05
CA HIS A 8 -2.27 13.16 -3.08
C HIS A 8 -1.55 11.81 -2.99
N LEU A 9 -0.30 11.79 -2.53
CA LEU A 9 0.43 10.53 -2.30
C LEU A 9 -0.19 9.74 -1.16
N MET A 10 -0.61 10.44 -0.11
CA MET A 10 -1.28 9.87 1.03
C MET A 10 -2.64 9.29 0.64
N ASP A 11 -3.41 10.06 -0.13
CA ASP A 11 -4.73 9.66 -0.61
C ASP A 11 -4.63 8.39 -1.47
N CYS A 12 -3.64 8.32 -2.36
CA CYS A 12 -3.41 7.15 -3.19
C CYS A 12 -3.03 5.93 -2.35
N GLY A 13 -2.23 6.14 -1.31
CA GLY A 13 -1.86 5.05 -0.39
C GLY A 13 -3.06 4.50 0.34
N MET A 14 -3.95 5.37 0.84
CA MET A 14 -5.16 4.96 1.52
C MET A 14 -6.12 4.23 0.58
N ALA A 15 -6.33 4.75 -0.63
CA ALA A 15 -7.19 4.12 -1.62
C ALA A 15 -6.65 2.75 -2.02
N GLY A 16 -5.35 2.64 -2.23
CA GLY A 16 -4.71 1.39 -2.58
C GLY A 16 -4.83 0.34 -1.48
N GLU A 17 -4.67 0.73 -0.23
CA GLU A 17 -4.81 -0.20 0.90
C GLU A 17 -6.25 -0.70 1.03
N HIS A 18 -7.25 0.16 0.82
CA HIS A 18 -8.64 -0.27 0.80
C HIS A 18 -8.87 -1.32 -0.31
N LEU A 19 -8.27 -1.11 -1.48
CA LEU A 19 -8.35 -2.05 -2.58
C LEU A 19 -7.72 -3.39 -2.22
N VAL A 20 -6.54 -3.37 -1.62
CA VAL A 20 -5.82 -4.58 -1.19
C VAL A 20 -6.63 -5.35 -0.14
N LEU A 21 -7.21 -4.65 0.84
CA LEU A 21 -8.05 -5.27 1.86
C LEU A 21 -9.30 -5.91 1.26
N LYS A 22 -9.93 -5.22 0.31
CA LYS A 22 -11.10 -5.76 -0.39
C LYS A 22 -10.71 -6.99 -1.22
N ALA A 23 -9.53 -6.97 -1.83
CA ALA A 23 -9.03 -8.12 -2.59
C ALA A 23 -8.91 -9.35 -1.70
N VAL A 24 -8.35 -9.20 -0.50
CA VAL A 24 -8.27 -10.29 0.48
C VAL A 24 -9.65 -10.84 0.82
N GLU A 25 -10.61 -9.95 1.06
CA GLU A 25 -11.98 -10.34 1.35
C GLU A 25 -12.60 -11.17 0.23
N LEU A 26 -12.26 -10.85 -1.01
CA LEU A 26 -12.74 -11.56 -2.20
C LEU A 26 -11.92 -12.80 -2.57
N GLY A 27 -10.88 -13.12 -1.80
CA GLY A 27 -10.02 -14.27 -2.09
C GLY A 27 -8.96 -14.01 -3.15
N LEU A 28 -8.73 -12.75 -3.50
CA LEU A 28 -7.72 -12.37 -4.48
C LEU A 28 -6.37 -12.10 -3.83
N GLY A 29 -5.30 -12.41 -4.54
CA GLY A 29 -3.97 -11.98 -4.18
C GLY A 29 -3.68 -10.61 -4.76
N SER A 30 -2.84 -9.84 -4.08
CA SER A 30 -2.44 -8.54 -4.55
C SER A 30 -0.96 -8.28 -4.25
N CYS A 31 -0.36 -7.39 -5.03
CA CYS A 31 1.03 -7.01 -4.81
C CYS A 31 1.23 -5.56 -5.25
N TRP A 32 1.78 -4.75 -4.36
CA TRP A 32 2.19 -3.40 -4.69
C TRP A 32 3.49 -3.43 -5.51
N LEU A 33 3.52 -2.65 -6.59
CA LEU A 33 4.69 -2.52 -7.44
C LEU A 33 5.05 -1.04 -7.53
N GLY A 34 6.19 -0.68 -6.95
CA GLY A 34 6.69 0.69 -6.97
C GLY A 34 7.78 0.94 -7.98
N TRP A 35 8.38 -0.13 -8.50
CA TRP A 35 9.47 -0.04 -9.46
C TRP A 35 9.00 -0.45 -10.85
N PHE A 36 8.80 0.54 -11.71
CA PHE A 36 8.38 0.30 -13.10
C PHE A 36 8.84 1.47 -13.97
N LYS A 37 8.88 1.22 -15.29
CA LYS A 37 9.18 2.27 -16.25
C LYS A 37 7.90 3.01 -16.61
N GLU A 38 7.85 4.29 -16.27
CA GLU A 38 6.65 5.10 -16.42
C GLU A 38 6.21 5.31 -17.88
N LYS A 39 7.16 5.58 -18.77
CA LYS A 39 6.83 5.86 -20.18
C LYS A 39 6.14 4.70 -20.89
N PRO A 40 6.71 3.48 -20.89
CA PRO A 40 6.03 2.33 -21.49
C PRO A 40 4.68 2.04 -20.86
N LEU A 41 4.58 2.16 -19.56
CA LEU A 41 3.34 1.92 -18.83
C LEU A 41 2.28 2.95 -19.22
N ARG A 42 2.67 4.22 -19.31
CA ARG A 42 1.77 5.30 -19.68
C ARG A 42 1.17 5.06 -21.07
N LYS A 43 1.99 4.61 -22.02
CA LYS A 43 1.55 4.23 -23.36
C LYS A 43 0.57 3.07 -23.30
N LEU A 44 0.89 2.05 -22.53
CA LEU A 44 0.10 0.83 -22.45
C LEU A 44 -1.32 1.11 -21.96
N ILE A 45 -1.46 1.95 -20.93
CA ILE A 45 -2.77 2.24 -20.34
C ILE A 45 -3.43 3.49 -20.92
N GLY A 46 -2.76 4.18 -21.85
CA GLY A 46 -3.32 5.38 -22.46
C GLY A 46 -3.44 6.57 -21.50
N ALA A 47 -2.56 6.66 -20.52
CA ALA A 47 -2.62 7.74 -19.55
C ALA A 47 -2.17 9.07 -20.14
N PRO A 48 -2.88 10.18 -19.85
CA PRO A 48 -2.44 11.51 -20.29
C PRO A 48 -1.05 11.87 -19.75
N GLY A 49 -0.31 12.69 -20.49
CA GLY A 49 1.06 13.05 -20.15
C GLY A 49 1.21 13.80 -18.82
N ASN A 50 0.13 14.45 -18.36
CA ASN A 50 0.13 15.19 -17.11
C ASN A 50 -0.25 14.33 -15.88
N TRP A 51 -0.60 13.06 -16.08
CA TRP A 51 -0.84 12.14 -14.98
C TRP A 51 0.48 11.59 -14.46
N LYS A 52 0.62 11.55 -13.16
CA LYS A 52 1.76 10.94 -12.51
C LYS A 52 1.37 9.52 -12.06
N LEU A 53 2.14 8.54 -12.52
CA LEU A 53 1.92 7.16 -12.14
C LEU A 53 2.73 6.87 -10.89
N LEU A 54 2.04 6.64 -9.75
CA LEU A 54 2.69 6.50 -8.45
C LEU A 54 3.06 5.06 -8.13
N ALA A 55 2.18 4.15 -8.46
CA ALA A 55 2.35 2.74 -8.15
C ALA A 55 1.41 1.89 -8.97
N LEU A 56 1.68 0.60 -8.98
CA LEU A 56 0.79 -0.41 -9.56
C LEU A 56 0.38 -1.37 -8.47
N ILE A 57 -0.81 -1.92 -8.61
CA ILE A 57 -1.24 -3.03 -7.77
C ILE A 57 -1.64 -4.17 -8.69
N ALA A 58 -0.89 -5.26 -8.63
CA ALA A 58 -1.24 -6.47 -9.36
C ALA A 58 -2.31 -7.22 -8.58
N LEU A 59 -3.36 -7.65 -9.28
CA LEU A 59 -4.45 -8.43 -8.69
C LEU A 59 -4.62 -9.72 -9.46
N GLY A 60 -4.89 -10.80 -8.75
CA GLY A 60 -5.12 -12.08 -9.42
C GLY A 60 -5.55 -13.15 -8.44
N TRP A 61 -5.99 -14.26 -8.98
CA TRP A 61 -6.31 -15.43 -8.16
C TRP A 61 -5.01 -16.11 -7.73
N PRO A 62 -4.84 -16.44 -6.44
CA PRO A 62 -3.66 -17.17 -6.00
C PRO A 62 -3.58 -18.53 -6.69
N ALA A 63 -2.36 -19.02 -6.91
CA ALA A 63 -2.15 -20.36 -7.41
C ALA A 63 -2.70 -21.39 -6.41
N ALA A 64 -3.13 -22.56 -6.90
CA ALA A 64 -3.74 -23.58 -6.05
C ALA A 64 -2.81 -24.10 -4.95
N ASP A 65 -1.50 -24.03 -5.20
CA ASP A 65 -0.46 -24.47 -4.26
C ASP A 65 0.18 -23.32 -3.49
N TRP A 66 -0.43 -22.11 -3.57
CA TRP A 66 0.13 -20.93 -2.90
C TRP A 66 -0.03 -21.01 -1.39
N GLU A 67 1.03 -20.66 -0.68
CA GLU A 67 1.01 -20.56 0.78
C GLU A 67 1.47 -19.15 1.19
N PRO A 68 0.87 -18.59 2.27
CA PRO A 68 1.27 -17.26 2.73
C PRO A 68 2.72 -17.25 3.18
N THR A 69 3.49 -16.26 2.72
CA THR A 69 4.85 -16.05 3.19
C THR A 69 4.81 -15.33 4.53
N LYS A 70 5.58 -15.83 5.49
CA LYS A 70 5.73 -15.14 6.77
C LYS A 70 6.46 -13.82 6.55
N ARG A 71 5.89 -12.75 7.07
CA ARG A 71 6.53 -11.44 7.02
C ARG A 71 7.01 -11.05 8.40
N SER A 72 8.21 -10.48 8.44
CA SER A 72 8.71 -9.84 9.64
C SER A 72 7.92 -8.55 9.85
N ARG A 73 7.37 -8.39 11.04
CA ARG A 73 6.63 -7.19 11.39
C ARG A 73 7.19 -6.60 12.67
N MET A 74 7.19 -5.27 12.71
CA MET A 74 7.59 -4.56 13.92
C MET A 74 6.59 -4.85 15.03
N GLU A 75 7.10 -5.08 16.24
CA GLU A 75 6.23 -5.23 17.40
C GLU A 75 5.40 -3.96 17.61
N LEU A 76 4.18 -4.13 18.08
CA LEU A 76 3.25 -3.02 18.24
C LEU A 76 3.83 -1.88 19.09
N GLY A 77 4.53 -2.19 20.17
CA GLY A 77 5.14 -1.20 21.05
C GLY A 77 6.25 -0.37 20.40
N LYS A 78 6.81 -0.84 19.26
CA LYS A 78 7.80 -0.09 18.50
C LYS A 78 7.17 0.76 17.40
N ALA A 79 5.94 0.42 16.99
CA ALA A 79 5.24 1.09 15.89
C ALA A 79 4.15 2.03 16.38
N ALA A 80 3.60 1.81 17.56
CA ALA A 80 2.50 2.60 18.10
C ALA A 80 2.84 3.07 19.52
N PHE A 81 2.35 4.25 19.87
CA PHE A 81 2.63 4.87 21.17
C PHE A 81 1.33 5.38 21.78
N ARG A 82 1.30 5.42 23.11
CA ARG A 82 0.18 5.93 23.88
C ARG A 82 0.54 7.29 24.44
N ASP A 83 -0.32 8.27 24.20
CA ASP A 83 -0.20 9.65 24.66
C ASP A 83 1.00 10.41 24.08
N ASP A 84 2.22 9.86 24.12
CA ASP A 84 3.40 10.49 23.52
C ASP A 84 4.38 9.44 22.98
N ALA A 85 5.42 9.91 22.28
CA ALA A 85 6.39 9.04 21.62
C ALA A 85 7.33 8.30 22.59
N ARG A 86 7.20 8.51 23.89
CA ARG A 86 8.01 7.85 24.91
C ARG A 86 7.29 6.66 25.55
N THR A 87 5.98 6.53 25.30
CA THR A 87 5.15 5.50 25.91
C THR A 87 4.65 4.53 24.86
N PRO A 88 5.31 3.37 24.67
CA PRO A 88 4.85 2.37 23.71
C PRO A 88 3.43 1.90 24.03
N TRP A 89 2.64 1.76 22.98
CA TRP A 89 1.27 1.27 23.13
C TRP A 89 1.27 -0.24 23.29
N ASP A 90 0.54 -0.74 24.29
CA ASP A 90 0.44 -2.17 24.58
C ASP A 90 -0.77 -2.84 23.92
N GLY A 91 -1.51 -2.11 23.11
CA GLY A 91 -2.70 -2.62 22.44
C GLY A 91 -3.99 -2.51 23.25
N ARG A 92 -3.92 -1.90 24.43
CA ARG A 92 -5.10 -1.70 25.29
C ARG A 92 -5.63 -0.28 25.15
N GLY A 93 -6.93 -0.19 25.08
CA GLY A 93 -7.71 1.03 24.82
C GLY A 93 -7.33 2.36 25.50
#